data_76780f8752f2dfef80064f165dcf33a5
#
_entry.id   76780f8752f2dfef80064f165dcf33a5
#
_cell.length_a   1.000
_cell.length_b   1.000
_cell.length_c   1.000
_cell.angle_alpha   90.00
_cell.angle_beta   90.00
_cell.angle_gamma   90.00
#
_symmetry.space_group_name_H-M   'P 1'
#
loop_
_entity.id
_entity.type
_entity.pdbx_description
1 polymer ?
#
loop_
_entity_poly.entity_id
_entity_poly.type
_entity_poly.pdbx_seq_one_letter_code
_entity_poly.pdbx_strand_id
1 'polypeptide(L)'
;MTQMMLSAPRLETERLILRGPEESDFDAVKAFMTSERTKFIGGKTASEWEAWRGFLGSIGHWALRGYGFFTVLDKLGNRLGRVGLLNHVMWPEPELGWHMFDGSEGKGFAFEAAMAIRDWAAKERKLDRLISQIHPDNARSIALAERMGATLEKETTLLGDPCLIYRHPSVAGGAA
;
A
#
# COMPACT_ATOMS: atom_id res chain seq x y z
N MET A 1 -4.71 -24.06 -21.05
CA MET A 1 -3.99 -22.89 -20.51
C MET A 1 -4.36 -22.74 -19.04
N THR A 2 -3.43 -22.90 -18.14
CA THR A 2 -3.66 -22.66 -16.72
C THR A 2 -3.66 -21.15 -16.52
N GLN A 3 -4.81 -20.56 -16.32
CA GLN A 3 -4.92 -19.16 -15.91
C GLN A 3 -4.24 -19.05 -14.54
N MET A 4 -3.14 -18.31 -14.46
CA MET A 4 -2.46 -18.05 -13.20
C MET A 4 -3.41 -17.19 -12.35
N MET A 5 -4.14 -17.83 -11.44
CA MET A 5 -5.02 -17.11 -10.53
C MET A 5 -4.16 -16.32 -9.54
N LEU A 6 -4.38 -15.03 -9.48
CA LEU A 6 -3.80 -14.18 -8.43
C LEU A 6 -4.30 -14.69 -7.08
N SER A 7 -3.40 -15.20 -6.26
CA SER A 7 -3.74 -15.77 -4.94
C SER A 7 -3.86 -14.71 -3.83
N ALA A 8 -4.29 -13.50 -4.18
CA ALA A 8 -4.54 -12.47 -3.18
C ALA A 8 -5.78 -12.87 -2.35
N PRO A 9 -5.69 -12.90 -1.02
CA PRO A 9 -6.83 -13.20 -0.18
C PRO A 9 -7.84 -12.06 -0.21
N ARG A 10 -9.08 -12.35 0.14
CA ARG A 10 -10.08 -11.35 0.47
C ARG A 10 -10.09 -11.16 1.98
N LEU A 11 -9.77 -9.94 2.42
CA LEU A 11 -9.86 -9.53 3.82
C LEU A 11 -11.08 -8.63 4.01
N GLU A 12 -11.74 -8.74 5.14
CA GLU A 12 -12.86 -7.86 5.49
C GLU A 12 -12.63 -7.23 6.87
N THR A 13 -13.00 -5.97 6.96
CA THR A 13 -13.01 -5.20 8.19
C THR A 13 -14.45 -4.71 8.46
N GLU A 14 -14.66 -3.89 9.47
CA GLU A 14 -15.97 -3.32 9.74
C GLU A 14 -16.55 -2.57 8.54
N ARG A 15 -15.74 -1.73 7.88
CA ARG A 15 -16.21 -0.84 6.80
C ARG A 15 -15.68 -1.21 5.41
N LEU A 16 -14.66 -2.08 5.33
CA LEU A 16 -13.90 -2.29 4.11
C LEU A 16 -13.91 -3.73 3.63
N ILE A 17 -13.67 -3.86 2.33
CA ILE A 17 -13.30 -5.10 1.65
C ILE A 17 -11.95 -4.84 0.98
N LEU A 18 -10.99 -5.71 1.25
CA LEU A 18 -9.65 -5.67 0.66
C LEU A 18 -9.50 -6.91 -0.23
N ARG A 19 -9.25 -6.72 -1.52
CA ARG A 19 -9.06 -7.81 -2.47
C ARG A 19 -7.87 -7.57 -3.38
N GLY A 20 -7.43 -8.58 -4.08
CA GLY A 20 -6.44 -8.44 -5.13
C GLY A 20 -6.89 -7.47 -6.23
N PRO A 21 -5.93 -6.89 -6.98
CA PRO A 21 -6.26 -6.00 -8.09
C PRO A 21 -6.96 -6.76 -9.22
N GLU A 22 -7.91 -6.10 -9.86
CA GLU A 22 -8.62 -6.56 -11.05
C GLU A 22 -8.46 -5.53 -12.17
N GLU A 23 -8.55 -5.94 -13.43
CA GLU A 23 -8.43 -5.02 -14.58
C GLU A 23 -9.40 -3.84 -14.47
N SER A 24 -10.59 -4.08 -13.96
CA SER A 24 -11.62 -3.04 -13.73
C SER A 24 -11.21 -1.94 -12.73
N ASP A 25 -10.11 -2.12 -11.99
CA ASP A 25 -9.58 -1.10 -11.08
C ASP A 25 -8.70 -0.07 -11.81
N PHE A 26 -8.31 -0.35 -13.06
CA PHE A 26 -7.31 0.44 -13.76
C PHE A 26 -7.70 1.91 -13.89
N ASP A 27 -8.94 2.22 -14.21
CA ASP A 27 -9.36 3.62 -14.39
C ASP A 27 -9.19 4.44 -13.11
N ALA A 28 -9.51 3.88 -11.94
CA ALA A 28 -9.31 4.55 -10.66
C ALA A 28 -7.82 4.70 -10.32
N VAL A 29 -7.02 3.68 -10.62
CA VAL A 29 -5.56 3.72 -10.45
C VAL A 29 -4.93 4.74 -11.39
N LYS A 30 -5.33 4.78 -12.66
CA LYS A 30 -4.88 5.76 -13.65
C LYS A 30 -5.19 7.19 -13.18
N ALA A 31 -6.42 7.45 -12.75
CA ALA A 31 -6.81 8.76 -12.24
C ALA A 31 -5.93 9.22 -11.07
N PHE A 32 -5.56 8.31 -10.16
CA PHE A 32 -4.63 8.61 -9.08
C PHE A 32 -3.21 8.85 -9.62
N MET A 33 -2.69 7.95 -10.44
CA MET A 33 -1.29 7.98 -10.93
C MET A 33 -0.98 9.19 -11.82
N THR A 34 -1.97 9.76 -12.46
CA THR A 34 -1.84 10.98 -13.31
C THR A 34 -2.15 12.28 -12.56
N SER A 35 -2.46 12.20 -11.27
CA SER A 35 -2.82 13.36 -10.44
C SER A 35 -1.64 13.90 -9.63
N GLU A 36 -1.78 15.12 -9.08
CA GLU A 36 -0.82 15.74 -8.15
C GLU A 36 -0.69 14.97 -6.81
N ARG A 37 -1.56 14.01 -6.55
CA ARG A 37 -1.55 13.20 -5.34
C ARG A 37 -0.31 12.29 -5.25
N THR A 38 0.35 12.07 -6.38
CA THR A 38 1.57 11.25 -6.48
C THR A 38 2.87 12.02 -6.20
N LYS A 39 2.79 13.31 -5.86
CA LYS A 39 3.98 14.17 -5.68
C LYS A 39 5.04 13.64 -4.71
N PHE A 40 4.64 12.83 -3.73
CA PHE A 40 5.54 12.24 -2.73
C PHE A 40 5.91 10.77 -3.00
N ILE A 41 5.49 10.23 -4.14
CA ILE A 41 5.72 8.83 -4.50
C ILE A 41 6.26 8.68 -5.94
N GLY A 42 7.11 9.61 -6.36
CA GLY A 42 7.73 9.63 -7.68
C GLY A 42 7.07 10.57 -8.70
N GLY A 43 6.00 11.27 -8.30
CA GLY A 43 5.29 12.21 -9.19
C GLY A 43 4.32 11.53 -10.15
N LYS A 44 3.68 12.35 -11.00
CA LYS A 44 2.71 11.88 -11.99
C LYS A 44 3.37 10.99 -13.04
N THR A 45 2.68 9.93 -13.43
CA THR A 45 3.04 9.23 -14.67
C THR A 45 2.79 10.13 -15.89
N ALA A 46 3.70 10.06 -16.84
CA ALA A 46 3.65 10.94 -18.02
C ALA A 46 2.55 10.54 -19.03
N SER A 47 2.08 9.28 -18.97
CA SER A 47 1.14 8.76 -19.96
C SER A 47 0.26 7.65 -19.38
N GLU A 48 -0.85 7.40 -20.08
CA GLU A 48 -1.71 6.23 -19.78
C GLU A 48 -0.93 4.91 -19.93
N TRP A 49 0.00 4.83 -20.87
CA TRP A 49 0.85 3.68 -21.07
C TRP A 49 1.73 3.39 -19.83
N GLU A 50 2.33 4.42 -19.24
CA GLU A 50 3.10 4.27 -18.01
C GLU A 50 2.22 3.87 -16.82
N ALA A 51 1.02 4.45 -16.70
CA ALA A 51 0.06 4.07 -15.67
C ALA A 51 -0.34 2.60 -15.81
N TRP A 52 -0.59 2.14 -17.04
CA TRP A 52 -0.91 0.75 -17.34
C TRP A 52 0.25 -0.20 -16.97
N ARG A 53 1.46 0.12 -17.37
CA ARG A 53 2.65 -0.68 -17.00
C ARG A 53 2.84 -0.75 -15.49
N GLY A 54 2.66 0.36 -14.78
CA GLY A 54 2.71 0.39 -13.31
C GLY A 54 1.62 -0.46 -12.67
N PHE A 55 0.42 -0.44 -13.24
CA PHE A 55 -0.68 -1.29 -12.81
C PHE A 55 -0.38 -2.77 -13.01
N LEU A 56 0.09 -3.16 -14.21
CA LEU A 56 0.53 -4.53 -14.48
C LEU A 56 1.68 -4.94 -13.55
N GLY A 57 2.61 -4.04 -13.26
CA GLY A 57 3.70 -4.28 -12.30
C GLY A 57 3.17 -4.62 -10.90
N SER A 58 2.09 -3.97 -10.46
CA SER A 58 1.47 -4.28 -9.16
C SER A 58 0.82 -5.66 -9.12
N ILE A 59 0.27 -6.12 -10.24
CA ILE A 59 -0.22 -7.51 -10.40
C ILE A 59 0.95 -8.49 -10.41
N GLY A 60 2.01 -8.19 -11.18
CA GLY A 60 3.22 -8.99 -11.21
C GLY A 60 3.89 -9.13 -9.84
N HIS A 61 3.80 -8.11 -9.01
CA HIS A 61 4.32 -8.14 -7.64
C HIS A 61 3.64 -9.24 -6.80
N TRP A 62 2.31 -9.37 -6.90
CA TRP A 62 1.57 -10.47 -6.28
C TRP A 62 2.04 -11.84 -6.76
N ALA A 63 2.24 -11.98 -8.07
CA ALA A 63 2.67 -13.24 -8.67
C ALA A 63 4.08 -13.65 -8.21
N LEU A 64 4.99 -12.69 -8.07
CA LEU A 64 6.38 -12.94 -7.69
C LEU A 64 6.60 -13.07 -6.17
N ARG A 65 5.91 -12.27 -5.38
CA ARG A 65 6.14 -12.14 -3.93
C ARG A 65 5.09 -12.82 -3.07
N GLY A 66 3.91 -13.12 -3.61
CA GLY A 66 2.77 -13.63 -2.83
C GLY A 66 2.09 -12.58 -1.95
N TYR A 67 2.44 -11.31 -2.14
CA TYR A 67 1.81 -10.14 -1.52
C TYR A 67 1.96 -8.92 -2.44
N GLY A 68 1.19 -7.88 -2.20
CA GLY A 68 1.19 -6.67 -3.00
C GLY A 68 0.14 -5.66 -2.51
N PHE A 69 -0.22 -4.72 -3.37
CA PHE A 69 -1.34 -3.84 -3.11
C PHE A 69 -2.68 -4.58 -3.20
N PHE A 70 -3.50 -4.40 -2.18
CA PHE A 70 -4.93 -4.69 -2.25
C PHE A 70 -5.66 -3.49 -2.82
N THR A 71 -6.71 -3.74 -3.59
CA THR A 71 -7.74 -2.73 -3.85
C THR A 71 -8.64 -2.63 -2.62
N VAL A 72 -8.80 -1.42 -2.11
CA VAL A 72 -9.63 -1.12 -0.95
C VAL A 72 -11.00 -0.66 -1.43
N LEU A 73 -12.05 -1.37 -1.02
CA LEU A 73 -13.44 -1.07 -1.33
C LEU A 73 -14.22 -0.77 -0.05
N ASP A 74 -15.24 0.08 -0.14
CA ASP A 74 -16.29 0.10 0.88
C ASP A 74 -17.26 -1.08 0.71
N LYS A 75 -18.23 -1.22 1.60
CA LYS A 75 -19.22 -2.31 1.56
C LYS A 75 -20.22 -2.20 0.39
N LEU A 76 -20.24 -1.05 -0.31
CA LEU A 76 -21.03 -0.85 -1.53
C LEU A 76 -20.24 -1.15 -2.80
N GLY A 77 -18.93 -1.44 -2.69
CA GLY A 77 -18.04 -1.74 -3.81
C GLY A 77 -17.38 -0.52 -4.43
N ASN A 78 -17.47 0.66 -3.82
CA ASN A 78 -16.76 1.84 -4.29
C ASN A 78 -15.26 1.70 -4.00
N ARG A 79 -14.43 2.04 -4.99
CA ARG A 79 -12.97 2.00 -4.88
C ARG A 79 -12.46 3.22 -4.11
N LEU A 80 -11.82 2.96 -2.96
CA LEU A 80 -11.34 3.99 -2.04
C LEU A 80 -9.83 4.23 -2.16
N GLY A 81 -9.08 3.25 -2.64
CA GLY A 81 -7.63 3.35 -2.74
C GLY A 81 -6.96 2.00 -2.91
N ARG A 82 -5.65 2.01 -2.68
CA ARG A 82 -4.81 0.81 -2.62
C ARG A 82 -3.97 0.84 -1.36
N VAL A 83 -3.94 -0.24 -0.62
CA VAL A 83 -3.08 -0.41 0.56
C VAL A 83 -2.46 -1.79 0.50
N GLY A 84 -1.19 -1.92 0.86
CA GLY A 84 -0.55 -3.23 0.77
C GLY A 84 0.93 -3.23 1.04
N LEU A 85 1.55 -4.34 0.68
CA LEU A 85 2.97 -4.58 0.89
C LEU A 85 3.72 -4.46 -0.43
N LEU A 86 4.84 -3.74 -0.38
CA LEU A 86 5.76 -3.58 -1.51
C LEU A 86 7.15 -4.04 -1.11
N ASN A 87 7.84 -4.71 -2.03
CA ASN A 87 9.24 -5.06 -1.88
C ASN A 87 9.90 -5.13 -3.25
N HIS A 88 10.21 -3.96 -3.79
CA HIS A 88 10.97 -3.84 -5.03
C HIS A 88 12.45 -4.19 -4.79
N VAL A 89 13.17 -4.49 -5.86
CA VAL A 89 14.57 -4.93 -5.77
C VAL A 89 15.49 -3.92 -5.07
N MET A 90 15.16 -2.62 -5.15
CA MET A 90 15.89 -1.54 -4.49
C MET A 90 15.35 -1.17 -3.09
N TRP A 91 14.27 -1.82 -2.63
CA TRP A 91 13.75 -1.63 -1.27
C TRP A 91 14.61 -2.38 -0.25
N PRO A 92 14.93 -1.78 0.91
CA PRO A 92 15.72 -2.46 1.95
C PRO A 92 14.96 -3.63 2.59
N GLU A 93 13.64 -3.52 2.69
CA GLU A 93 12.74 -4.46 3.36
C GLU A 93 11.32 -4.34 2.80
N PRO A 94 10.42 -5.32 3.10
CA PRO A 94 9.00 -5.16 2.80
C PRO A 94 8.40 -3.93 3.46
N GLU A 95 7.71 -3.13 2.67
CA GLU A 95 7.09 -1.87 3.04
C GLU A 95 5.57 -2.01 3.10
N LEU A 96 4.95 -1.43 4.12
CA LEU A 96 3.51 -1.17 4.18
C LEU A 96 3.24 0.22 3.60
N GLY A 97 2.55 0.27 2.47
CA GLY A 97 2.24 1.50 1.74
C GLY A 97 0.75 1.69 1.49
N TRP A 98 0.36 2.93 1.21
CA TRP A 98 -1.05 3.31 0.96
C TRP A 98 -1.16 4.45 -0.05
N HIS A 99 -2.14 4.31 -0.95
CA HIS A 99 -2.55 5.31 -1.93
C HIS A 99 -4.07 5.47 -1.85
N MET A 100 -4.56 6.52 -1.22
CA MET A 100 -6.00 6.77 -1.16
C MET A 100 -6.45 7.59 -2.37
N PHE A 101 -7.55 7.18 -2.98
CA PHE A 101 -8.12 7.88 -4.13
C PHE A 101 -8.86 9.15 -3.69
N ASP A 102 -9.09 10.05 -4.64
CA ASP A 102 -9.73 11.33 -4.37
C ASP A 102 -11.08 11.16 -3.67
N GLY A 103 -11.32 11.99 -2.66
CA GLY A 103 -12.54 11.94 -1.84
C GLY A 103 -12.59 10.83 -0.77
N SER A 104 -11.57 9.97 -0.70
CA SER A 104 -11.52 8.86 0.27
C SER A 104 -10.68 9.16 1.51
N GLU A 105 -9.97 10.28 1.52
CA GLU A 105 -9.09 10.65 2.64
C GLU A 105 -9.85 11.25 3.82
N GLY A 106 -9.17 11.29 4.96
CA GLY A 106 -9.68 11.91 6.20
C GLY A 106 -10.79 11.12 6.89
N LYS A 107 -11.12 9.93 6.41
CA LYS A 107 -12.21 9.08 6.91
C LYS A 107 -11.72 7.86 7.70
N GLY A 108 -10.41 7.72 7.86
CA GLY A 108 -9.79 6.61 8.59
C GLY A 108 -9.67 5.30 7.80
N PHE A 109 -10.01 5.29 6.52
CA PHE A 109 -9.97 4.07 5.70
C PHE A 109 -8.56 3.52 5.50
N ALA A 110 -7.57 4.40 5.28
CA ALA A 110 -6.18 3.98 5.16
C ALA A 110 -5.67 3.30 6.44
N PHE A 111 -6.01 3.86 7.61
CA PHE A 111 -5.67 3.28 8.91
C PHE A 111 -6.28 1.88 9.06
N GLU A 112 -7.59 1.75 8.83
CA GLU A 112 -8.32 0.49 8.97
C GLU A 112 -7.78 -0.59 8.04
N ALA A 113 -7.54 -0.25 6.76
CA ALA A 113 -6.97 -1.17 5.78
C ALA A 113 -5.54 -1.58 6.14
N ALA A 114 -4.68 -0.62 6.49
CA ALA A 114 -3.28 -0.87 6.83
C ALA A 114 -3.13 -1.76 8.07
N MET A 115 -3.97 -1.55 9.10
CA MET A 115 -3.96 -2.40 10.30
C MET A 115 -4.34 -3.84 9.97
N ALA A 116 -5.39 -4.05 9.16
CA ALA A 116 -5.80 -5.39 8.74
C ALA A 116 -4.72 -6.09 7.91
N ILE A 117 -4.06 -5.37 7.00
CA ILE A 117 -2.98 -5.90 6.16
C ILE A 117 -1.75 -6.22 7.00
N ARG A 118 -1.39 -5.37 7.96
CA ARG A 118 -0.29 -5.63 8.89
C ARG A 118 -0.50 -6.92 9.68
N ASP A 119 -1.71 -7.12 10.21
CA ASP A 119 -2.06 -8.33 10.93
C ASP A 119 -2.00 -9.57 10.05
N TRP A 120 -2.53 -9.49 8.84
CA TRP A 120 -2.47 -10.55 7.84
C TRP A 120 -1.02 -10.87 7.46
N ALA A 121 -0.19 -9.84 7.22
CA ALA A 121 1.21 -10.01 6.87
C ALA A 121 1.99 -10.79 7.94
N ALA A 122 1.80 -10.44 9.22
CA ALA A 122 2.45 -11.12 10.33
C ALA A 122 1.99 -12.57 10.47
N LYS A 123 0.68 -12.82 10.40
CA LYS A 123 0.09 -14.14 10.62
C LYS A 123 0.32 -15.09 9.44
N GLU A 124 0.04 -14.63 8.22
CA GLU A 124 -0.03 -15.48 7.03
C GLU A 124 1.25 -15.44 6.19
N ARG A 125 2.03 -14.37 6.24
CA ARG A 125 3.25 -14.18 5.44
C ARG A 125 4.52 -14.20 6.27
N LYS A 126 4.41 -14.24 7.60
CA LYS A 126 5.54 -14.17 8.54
C LYS A 126 6.38 -12.90 8.34
N LEU A 127 5.73 -11.83 7.89
CA LEU A 127 6.29 -10.50 7.72
C LEU A 127 5.80 -9.62 8.87
N ASP A 128 6.67 -9.43 9.85
CA ASP A 128 6.40 -8.63 11.03
C ASP A 128 7.36 -7.44 11.11
N ARG A 129 7.04 -6.43 11.89
CA ARG A 129 7.85 -5.22 12.05
C ARG A 129 8.18 -4.54 10.71
N LEU A 130 7.16 -4.43 9.85
CA LEU A 130 7.26 -3.76 8.55
C LEU A 130 7.81 -2.34 8.67
N ILE A 131 8.33 -1.81 7.57
CA ILE A 131 8.63 -0.39 7.45
C ILE A 131 7.57 0.32 6.62
N SER A 132 7.51 1.66 6.75
CA SER A 132 6.91 2.55 5.76
C SER A 132 7.94 3.59 5.35
N GLN A 133 8.08 3.83 4.05
CA GLN A 133 9.01 4.78 3.45
C GLN A 133 8.23 6.05 3.08
N ILE A 134 8.53 7.16 3.73
CA ILE A 134 7.71 8.36 3.65
C ILE A 134 8.58 9.57 3.32
N HIS A 135 8.19 10.37 2.32
CA HIS A 135 8.84 11.65 2.05
C HIS A 135 8.69 12.60 3.25
N PRO A 136 9.73 13.34 3.67
CA PRO A 136 9.66 14.21 4.86
C PRO A 136 8.53 15.24 4.84
N ASP A 137 8.17 15.74 3.66
CA ASP A 137 7.10 16.74 3.51
C ASP A 137 5.69 16.10 3.47
N ASN A 138 5.58 14.78 3.50
CA ASN A 138 4.30 14.08 3.50
C ASN A 138 3.73 13.94 4.92
N ALA A 139 3.37 15.07 5.53
CA ALA A 139 2.87 15.12 6.91
C ALA A 139 1.66 14.20 7.16
N ARG A 140 0.80 14.00 6.15
CA ARG A 140 -0.39 13.11 6.28
C ARG A 140 0.00 11.65 6.44
N SER A 141 0.97 11.19 5.66
CA SER A 141 1.48 9.81 5.77
C SER A 141 2.29 9.61 7.04
N ILE A 142 3.05 10.61 7.48
CA ILE A 142 3.77 10.59 8.76
C ILE A 142 2.77 10.42 9.91
N ALA A 143 1.74 11.25 9.98
CA ALA A 143 0.71 11.18 11.01
C ALA A 143 -0.03 9.83 11.00
N LEU A 144 -0.26 9.23 9.82
CA LEU A 144 -0.88 7.92 9.70
C LEU A 144 0.05 6.82 10.24
N ALA A 145 1.34 6.84 9.89
CA ALA A 145 2.33 5.88 10.39
C ALA A 145 2.43 5.95 11.93
N GLU A 146 2.53 7.15 12.49
CA GLU A 146 2.59 7.37 13.94
C GLU A 146 1.32 6.90 14.64
N ARG A 147 0.15 7.16 14.06
CA ARG A 147 -1.13 6.66 14.58
C ARG A 147 -1.20 5.13 14.61
N MET A 148 -0.52 4.44 13.71
CA MET A 148 -0.38 2.98 13.72
C MET A 148 0.68 2.48 14.71
N GLY A 149 1.31 3.39 15.47
CA GLY A 149 2.37 3.06 16.43
C GLY A 149 3.76 2.94 15.81
N ALA A 150 3.93 3.32 14.55
CA ALA A 150 5.24 3.32 13.93
C ALA A 150 6.10 4.48 14.47
N THR A 151 7.41 4.24 14.57
CA THR A 151 8.40 5.21 15.05
C THR A 151 9.44 5.49 13.98
N LEU A 152 9.91 6.72 13.90
CA LEU A 152 11.01 7.09 13.01
C LEU A 152 12.26 6.28 13.38
N GLU A 153 12.76 5.48 12.44
CA GLU A 153 13.96 4.65 12.62
C GLU A 153 15.20 5.35 12.05
N LYS A 154 15.09 5.93 10.87
CA LYS A 154 16.19 6.67 10.23
C LYS A 154 15.72 7.56 9.09
N GLU A 155 16.58 8.52 8.75
CA GLU A 155 16.50 9.31 7.52
C GLU A 155 17.43 8.71 6.46
N THR A 156 17.00 8.70 5.21
CA THR A 156 17.75 8.13 4.08
C THR A 156 17.31 8.78 2.77
N THR A 157 17.66 8.16 1.66
CA THR A 157 17.13 8.49 0.34
C THR A 157 16.51 7.26 -0.31
N LEU A 158 15.48 7.47 -1.11
CA LEU A 158 14.86 6.43 -1.93
C LEU A 158 14.77 6.94 -3.37
N LEU A 159 15.40 6.24 -4.31
CA LEU A 159 15.45 6.62 -5.73
C LEU A 159 15.92 8.08 -5.97
N GLY A 160 16.78 8.60 -5.08
CA GLY A 160 17.30 9.96 -5.15
C GLY A 160 16.53 11.01 -4.36
N ASP A 161 15.35 10.70 -3.86
CA ASP A 161 14.53 11.61 -3.05
C ASP A 161 14.73 11.39 -1.55
N PRO A 162 14.59 12.43 -0.71
CA PRO A 162 14.61 12.30 0.75
C PRO A 162 13.54 11.33 1.23
N CYS A 163 13.91 10.46 2.17
CA CYS A 163 13.03 9.41 2.68
C CYS A 163 13.22 9.23 4.19
N LEU A 164 12.10 9.13 4.91
CA LEU A 164 12.03 8.71 6.29
C LEU A 164 11.59 7.25 6.36
N ILE A 165 12.30 6.43 7.12
CA ILE A 165 11.88 5.06 7.41
C ILE A 165 11.20 5.02 8.78
N TYR A 166 9.91 4.70 8.77
CA TYR A 166 9.12 4.44 9.97
C TYR A 166 9.01 2.93 10.20
N ARG A 167 9.39 2.47 11.39
CA ARG A 167 9.28 1.07 11.82
C ARG A 167 7.97 0.83 12.55
N HIS A 168 7.17 -0.11 12.05
CA HIS A 168 5.95 -0.54 12.72
C HIS A 168 6.27 -1.47 13.89
N PRO A 169 5.45 -1.44 14.97
CA PRO A 169 5.59 -2.36 16.09
C PRO A 169 5.31 -3.80 15.64
N SER A 170 5.85 -4.76 16.40
CA SER A 170 5.53 -6.16 16.19
C SER A 170 4.06 -6.45 16.50
N VAL A 171 3.42 -7.23 15.63
CA VAL A 171 2.07 -7.78 15.87
C VAL A 171 2.14 -8.99 16.82
N ALA A 172 3.21 -9.78 16.72
CA ALA A 172 3.41 -10.98 17.55
C ALA A 172 3.71 -10.67 19.02
N GLY A 173 4.16 -9.43 19.33
CA GLY A 173 4.48 -8.99 20.70
C GLY A 173 3.31 -8.38 21.47
N GLY A 174 2.12 -8.33 20.92
CA GLY A 174 0.91 -7.75 21.53
C GLY A 174 0.13 -8.66 22.48
N ALA A 175 0.67 -9.82 22.83
CA ALA A 175 0.08 -10.73 23.83
C ALA A 175 1.03 -10.82 25.03
N ALA A 176 1.01 -9.82 25.89
CA ALA A 176 1.53 -9.86 27.24
C ALA A 176 0.52 -9.18 28.18
#